data_2b4a48121dd477e3e0d6fbb808ea2e9c
#
_entry.id   2b4a48121dd477e3e0d6fbb808ea2e9c
#
_cell.length_a   1.000
_cell.length_b   1.000
_cell.length_c   1.000
_cell.angle_alpha   90.00
_cell.angle_beta   90.00
_cell.angle_gamma   90.00
#
_symmetry.space_group_name_H-M   'P 1'
#
loop_
_entity.id
_entity.type
_entity.pdbx_description
1 polymer ?
#
loop_
_entity_poly.entity_id
_entity_poly.type
_entity_poly.pdbx_seq_one_letter_code
_entity_poly.pdbx_strand_id
1 'polypeptide(L)'
;MKTLLPIFGALACCLPAAAGTTHRVKIINAAVVMPSKVVENATILIENGRIAAVGTDLGEAFEGAEIIDAAGRYAAPGFIDVHCHGGGGHDFSDGTVEAMLGAAEMHAQHGTTLIYPTTASCSNATLFSLFDTYRKAVKKNTRGAAFGGIHIEGGYLSMEMKGGQDPRYIKNPTPEDYNAILAKGGDLIARWTFAPELPGSDALIGELARRGIQMSMGHTSALYDEAVSAYDAGMSSITHFYSMCSGVTRRNALRYAGVIEAGYLLDGLYVETIGDGIHLPEPLLRLIWKVKGPDRIVGITDAMRGAGMPDGPTVLGSIDDGVPAIIEDGVAKLPDRSSFAGSVCTTDRVVRSYVTKTGASLPEAVQVVTLSPARLMHIDDRKGSVTPGKDADIVLFDKDINITLTMIGGKVVFRK
;
A
#
# COMPACT_ATOMS: atom_id res chain seq x y z
N MET A 1 38.63 -51.60 -15.96
CA MET A 1 38.84 -50.39 -16.78
C MET A 1 38.13 -49.26 -16.06
N LYS A 2 38.91 -48.39 -15.38
CA LYS A 2 38.39 -47.20 -14.68
C LYS A 2 38.57 -45.99 -15.61
N THR A 3 37.51 -45.41 -16.08
CA THR A 3 37.52 -44.21 -16.90
C THR A 3 37.55 -42.96 -15.98
N LEU A 4 38.65 -42.21 -16.04
CA LEU A 4 38.78 -40.88 -15.41
C LEU A 4 38.01 -39.83 -16.27
N LEU A 5 37.12 -39.07 -15.65
CA LEU A 5 36.60 -37.83 -16.21
C LEU A 5 37.56 -36.67 -15.81
N PRO A 6 37.80 -35.72 -16.73
CA PRO A 6 38.61 -34.54 -16.41
C PRO A 6 37.76 -33.49 -15.67
N ILE A 7 38.30 -33.00 -14.57
CA ILE A 7 37.79 -31.84 -13.81
C ILE A 7 38.17 -30.58 -14.59
N PHE A 8 37.20 -29.90 -15.19
CA PHE A 8 37.41 -28.53 -15.69
C PHE A 8 37.27 -27.55 -14.52
N GLY A 9 38.37 -27.03 -14.05
CA GLY A 9 38.42 -25.90 -13.13
C GLY A 9 37.97 -24.62 -13.85
N ALA A 10 36.82 -24.09 -13.49
CA ALA A 10 36.40 -22.76 -13.90
C ALA A 10 37.20 -21.72 -13.10
N LEU A 11 38.15 -21.07 -13.79
CA LEU A 11 38.85 -19.90 -13.28
C LEU A 11 37.85 -18.74 -13.20
N ALA A 12 37.31 -18.46 -12.01
CA ALA A 12 36.50 -17.27 -11.79
C ALA A 12 37.42 -16.04 -11.85
N CYS A 13 37.41 -15.35 -12.99
CA CYS A 13 37.99 -14.00 -13.11
C CYS A 13 37.18 -13.06 -12.21
N CYS A 14 37.65 -12.80 -10.99
CA CYS A 14 37.21 -11.66 -10.20
C CYS A 14 37.72 -10.39 -10.89
N LEU A 15 36.82 -9.79 -11.72
CA LEU A 15 37.02 -8.41 -12.13
C LEU A 15 36.89 -7.53 -10.86
N PRO A 16 37.82 -6.60 -10.61
CA PRO A 16 37.65 -5.66 -9.52
C PRO A 16 36.44 -4.81 -9.80
N ALA A 17 35.45 -4.84 -8.90
CA ALA A 17 34.37 -3.91 -8.93
C ALA A 17 34.94 -2.48 -8.95
N ALA A 18 34.61 -1.70 -9.95
CA ALA A 18 34.98 -0.28 -9.98
C ALA A 18 34.53 0.32 -8.64
N ALA A 19 35.48 0.94 -7.94
CA ALA A 19 35.24 1.62 -6.67
C ALA A 19 34.36 2.86 -6.94
N GLY A 20 33.05 2.63 -7.05
CA GLY A 20 32.07 3.70 -6.98
C GLY A 20 32.19 4.36 -5.60
N THR A 21 32.12 5.69 -5.53
CA THR A 21 32.14 6.41 -4.27
C THR A 21 31.02 5.90 -3.37
N THR A 22 31.36 5.31 -2.22
CA THR A 22 30.39 4.82 -1.24
C THR A 22 29.59 6.00 -0.73
N HIS A 23 28.28 6.02 -1.00
CA HIS A 23 27.40 7.08 -0.51
C HIS A 23 26.98 6.76 0.92
N ARG A 24 27.35 7.63 1.87
CA ARG A 24 27.07 7.49 3.29
C ARG A 24 26.23 8.64 3.80
N VAL A 25 25.19 8.31 4.54
CA VAL A 25 24.33 9.27 5.23
C VAL A 25 24.22 8.88 6.70
N LYS A 26 24.16 9.88 7.56
CA LYS A 26 24.02 9.73 8.99
C LYS A 26 22.88 10.59 9.48
N ILE A 27 21.80 9.99 9.98
CA ILE A 27 20.70 10.69 10.65
C ILE A 27 21.01 10.66 12.14
N ILE A 28 21.18 11.84 12.75
CA ILE A 28 21.55 12.01 14.16
C ILE A 28 20.41 12.61 14.97
N ASN A 29 20.48 12.51 16.30
CA ASN A 29 19.52 13.10 17.25
C ASN A 29 18.07 12.71 16.95
N ALA A 30 17.84 11.46 16.55
CA ALA A 30 16.51 10.95 16.19
C ALA A 30 15.86 10.17 17.34
N ALA A 31 14.54 10.31 17.50
CA ALA A 31 13.70 9.37 18.23
C ALA A 31 13.28 8.24 17.27
N VAL A 32 14.03 7.15 17.21
CA VAL A 32 13.82 6.09 16.23
C VAL A 32 12.66 5.19 16.62
N VAL A 33 11.64 5.12 15.77
CA VAL A 33 10.46 4.26 15.96
C VAL A 33 10.81 2.84 15.50
N MET A 34 11.02 1.97 16.47
CA MET A 34 11.23 0.53 16.28
C MET A 34 9.88 -0.21 16.41
N PRO A 35 9.74 -1.47 15.98
CA PRO A 35 8.46 -2.18 16.02
C PRO A 35 7.76 -2.24 17.39
N SER A 36 8.51 -2.21 18.50
CA SER A 36 7.95 -2.34 19.84
C SER A 36 8.25 -1.18 20.79
N LYS A 37 9.07 -0.23 20.37
CA LYS A 37 9.52 0.90 21.23
C LYS A 37 10.06 2.06 20.39
N VAL A 38 10.19 3.22 21.05
CA VAL A 38 10.98 4.34 20.53
C VAL A 38 12.36 4.33 21.20
N VAL A 39 13.42 4.56 20.43
CA VAL A 39 14.79 4.72 20.92
C VAL A 39 15.20 6.17 20.76
N GLU A 40 15.28 6.87 21.88
CA GLU A 40 15.61 8.30 21.92
C GLU A 40 17.10 8.55 21.64
N ASN A 41 17.42 9.73 21.08
CA ASN A 41 18.77 10.19 20.80
C ASN A 41 19.61 9.18 19.97
N ALA A 42 18.96 8.44 19.10
CA ALA A 42 19.61 7.45 18.28
C ALA A 42 20.18 8.04 16.99
N THR A 43 21.14 7.33 16.43
CA THR A 43 21.72 7.58 15.12
C THR A 43 21.38 6.44 14.18
N ILE A 44 21.04 6.75 12.94
CA ILE A 44 20.87 5.78 11.85
C ILE A 44 22.02 5.97 10.87
N LEU A 45 22.79 4.93 10.62
CA LEU A 45 23.84 4.90 9.62
C LEU A 45 23.31 4.25 8.35
N ILE A 46 23.51 4.91 7.22
CA ILE A 46 23.03 4.48 5.90
C ILE A 46 24.22 4.40 4.96
N GLU A 47 24.35 3.29 4.27
CA GLU A 47 25.41 3.07 3.26
C GLU A 47 24.78 2.51 1.98
N ASN A 48 25.01 3.19 0.86
CA ASN A 48 24.53 2.77 -0.46
C ASN A 48 23.02 2.46 -0.49
N GLY A 49 22.23 3.29 0.18
CA GLY A 49 20.77 3.18 0.21
C GLY A 49 20.22 2.11 1.15
N ARG A 50 21.07 1.49 2.00
CA ARG A 50 20.65 0.52 3.02
C ARG A 50 21.00 0.99 4.41
N ILE A 51 20.21 0.59 5.38
CA ILE A 51 20.47 0.81 6.80
C ILE A 51 21.66 -0.09 7.20
N ALA A 52 22.75 0.52 7.62
CA ALA A 52 23.94 -0.20 8.06
C ALA A 52 23.90 -0.48 9.58
N ALA A 53 23.48 0.50 10.37
CA ALA A 53 23.34 0.37 11.82
C ALA A 53 22.31 1.38 12.39
N VAL A 54 21.79 1.06 13.58
CA VAL A 54 20.92 1.94 14.38
C VAL A 54 21.32 1.79 15.84
N GLY A 55 21.55 2.90 16.54
CA GLY A 55 21.92 2.87 17.95
C GLY A 55 22.25 4.24 18.52
N THR A 56 22.52 4.30 19.82
CA THR A 56 22.86 5.54 20.55
C THR A 56 24.34 5.87 20.52
N ASP A 57 25.22 4.87 20.37
CA ASP A 57 26.68 4.98 20.50
C ASP A 57 27.41 4.92 19.14
N LEU A 58 26.82 5.52 18.10
CA LEU A 58 27.34 5.51 16.73
C LEU A 58 27.97 6.86 16.33
N GLY A 59 28.36 7.68 17.29
CA GLY A 59 28.81 9.07 17.10
C GLY A 59 29.97 9.25 16.11
N GLU A 60 31.01 8.43 16.22
CA GLU A 60 32.24 8.51 15.40
C GLU A 60 32.19 7.67 14.10
N ALA A 61 31.14 6.84 13.95
CA ALA A 61 31.02 6.01 12.75
C ALA A 61 30.72 6.86 11.49
N PHE A 62 31.20 6.41 10.34
CA PHE A 62 30.98 7.04 9.03
C PHE A 62 31.53 8.48 8.94
N GLU A 63 32.81 8.66 9.27
CA GLU A 63 33.50 9.94 9.03
C GLU A 63 33.31 10.38 7.58
N GLY A 64 32.99 11.69 7.37
CA GLY A 64 32.73 12.27 6.04
C GLY A 64 31.36 11.95 5.43
N ALA A 65 30.45 11.30 6.18
CA ALA A 65 29.07 11.09 5.72
C ALA A 65 28.27 12.39 5.63
N GLU A 66 27.27 12.43 4.76
CA GLU A 66 26.24 13.46 4.79
C GLU A 66 25.48 13.37 6.11
N ILE A 67 25.37 14.50 6.83
CA ILE A 67 24.70 14.54 8.13
C ILE A 67 23.29 15.14 7.97
N ILE A 68 22.28 14.42 8.47
CA ILE A 68 20.92 14.88 8.63
C ILE A 68 20.62 14.91 10.14
N ASP A 69 20.46 16.12 10.69
CA ASP A 69 20.06 16.28 12.09
C ASP A 69 18.53 16.20 12.19
N ALA A 70 18.04 15.16 12.86
CA ALA A 70 16.61 15.00 13.12
C ALA A 70 16.10 15.99 14.19
N ALA A 71 17.01 16.60 14.97
CA ALA A 71 16.69 17.60 16.00
C ALA A 71 15.59 17.11 16.99
N GLY A 72 15.69 15.86 17.44
CA GLY A 72 14.75 15.23 18.36
C GLY A 72 13.43 14.75 17.71
N ARG A 73 13.27 14.86 16.39
CA ARG A 73 12.07 14.35 15.69
C ARG A 73 12.07 12.84 15.64
N TYR A 74 10.87 12.27 15.45
CA TYR A 74 10.74 10.85 15.19
C TYR A 74 11.33 10.49 13.83
N ALA A 75 12.05 9.37 13.80
CA ALA A 75 12.50 8.71 12.58
C ALA A 75 11.84 7.34 12.51
N ALA A 76 10.94 7.16 11.55
CA ALA A 76 10.21 5.91 11.36
C ALA A 76 10.55 5.26 10.01
N PRO A 77 10.22 3.96 9.80
CA PRO A 77 10.25 3.38 8.46
C PRO A 77 9.36 4.19 7.53
N GLY A 78 9.74 4.30 6.27
CA GLY A 78 8.90 4.90 5.24
C GLY A 78 7.56 4.19 5.13
N PHE A 79 6.48 4.95 4.99
CA PHE A 79 5.13 4.41 4.91
C PHE A 79 4.90 3.69 3.59
N ILE A 80 4.06 2.67 3.61
CA ILE A 80 3.69 1.82 2.47
C ILE A 80 2.18 1.90 2.31
N ASP A 81 1.72 2.34 1.16
CA ASP A 81 0.29 2.40 0.83
C ASP A 81 -0.01 1.40 -0.27
N VAL A 82 -0.76 0.36 0.07
CA VAL A 82 -1.08 -0.73 -0.86
C VAL A 82 -2.39 -0.50 -1.63
N HIS A 83 -3.06 0.64 -1.36
CA HIS A 83 -4.34 0.96 -1.98
C HIS A 83 -4.52 2.49 -2.07
N CYS A 84 -4.26 3.06 -3.25
CA CYS A 84 -4.49 4.45 -3.57
C CYS A 84 -4.74 4.65 -5.07
N HIS A 85 -5.72 5.48 -5.43
CA HIS A 85 -6.12 5.76 -6.82
C HIS A 85 -5.45 7.01 -7.38
N GLY A 86 -4.94 7.89 -6.52
CA GLY A 86 -4.30 9.13 -6.94
C GLY A 86 -3.97 10.07 -5.79
N GLY A 87 -3.82 11.35 -6.09
CA GLY A 87 -3.57 12.43 -5.14
C GLY A 87 -2.97 13.67 -5.82
N GLY A 88 -2.97 14.82 -5.14
CA GLY A 88 -2.37 16.04 -5.64
C GLY A 88 -3.01 16.58 -6.93
N GLY A 89 -4.31 16.33 -7.14
CA GLY A 89 -5.03 16.69 -8.35
C GLY A 89 -4.94 15.67 -9.48
N HIS A 90 -4.25 14.53 -9.28
CA HIS A 90 -3.97 13.50 -10.27
C HIS A 90 -4.62 12.17 -9.91
N ASP A 91 -5.02 11.40 -10.93
CA ASP A 91 -5.50 10.03 -10.79
C ASP A 91 -4.68 9.10 -11.70
N PHE A 92 -4.42 7.88 -11.27
CA PHE A 92 -3.65 6.94 -12.09
C PHE A 92 -4.40 6.56 -13.38
N SER A 93 -5.74 6.68 -13.37
CA SER A 93 -6.59 6.48 -14.55
C SER A 93 -6.50 7.61 -15.59
N ASP A 94 -5.86 8.74 -15.28
CA ASP A 94 -5.60 9.80 -16.27
C ASP A 94 -4.67 9.31 -17.40
N GLY A 95 -4.01 8.17 -17.20
CA GLY A 95 -3.23 7.50 -18.22
C GLY A 95 -1.98 8.25 -18.67
N THR A 96 -1.52 9.27 -17.92
CA THR A 96 -0.34 10.07 -18.24
C THR A 96 0.80 9.81 -17.25
N VAL A 97 2.04 9.96 -17.71
CA VAL A 97 3.23 9.83 -16.86
C VAL A 97 3.23 10.95 -15.80
N GLU A 98 2.81 12.12 -16.19
CA GLU A 98 2.72 13.32 -15.36
C GLU A 98 1.76 13.11 -14.19
N ALA A 99 0.60 12.51 -14.44
CA ALA A 99 -0.37 12.19 -13.38
C ALA A 99 0.19 11.15 -12.40
N MET A 100 0.83 10.09 -12.91
CA MET A 100 1.47 9.11 -12.01
C MET A 100 2.56 9.72 -11.14
N LEU A 101 3.42 10.58 -11.71
CA LEU A 101 4.49 11.23 -10.96
C LEU A 101 3.95 12.25 -9.96
N GLY A 102 2.95 13.05 -10.35
CA GLY A 102 2.32 14.05 -9.47
C GLY A 102 1.66 13.41 -8.26
N ALA A 103 0.90 12.32 -8.46
CA ALA A 103 0.33 11.56 -7.35
C ALA A 103 1.43 10.97 -6.44
N ALA A 104 2.47 10.37 -7.01
CA ALA A 104 3.59 9.82 -6.24
C ALA A 104 4.33 10.90 -5.42
N GLU A 105 4.51 12.12 -5.97
CA GLU A 105 5.12 13.25 -5.25
C GLU A 105 4.25 13.69 -4.06
N MET A 106 2.92 13.79 -4.22
CA MET A 106 2.01 14.09 -3.11
C MET A 106 2.12 13.04 -2.01
N HIS A 107 2.10 11.76 -2.34
CA HIS A 107 2.26 10.70 -1.35
C HIS A 107 3.61 10.78 -0.62
N ALA A 108 4.71 11.10 -1.31
CA ALA A 108 6.02 11.28 -0.68
C ALA A 108 6.04 12.47 0.30
N GLN A 109 5.32 13.56 0.03
CA GLN A 109 5.20 14.71 0.95
C GLN A 109 4.50 14.32 2.26
N HIS A 110 3.72 13.26 2.26
CA HIS A 110 3.01 12.71 3.41
C HIS A 110 3.66 11.44 4.00
N GLY A 111 4.95 11.20 3.67
CA GLY A 111 5.77 10.15 4.28
C GLY A 111 5.67 8.78 3.61
N THR A 112 4.86 8.65 2.56
CA THR A 112 4.77 7.39 1.81
C THR A 112 6.01 7.21 0.93
N THR A 113 6.71 6.10 1.10
CA THR A 113 7.91 5.78 0.33
C THR A 113 7.65 4.72 -0.74
N LEU A 114 6.55 3.97 -0.61
CA LEU A 114 6.14 2.94 -1.55
C LEU A 114 4.62 2.98 -1.72
N ILE A 115 4.15 3.06 -2.97
CA ILE A 115 2.73 3.00 -3.32
C ILE A 115 2.47 1.87 -4.31
N TYR A 116 1.25 1.36 -4.26
CA TYR A 116 0.71 0.45 -5.28
C TYR A 116 -0.43 1.17 -6.01
N PRO A 117 -0.14 1.84 -7.15
CA PRO A 117 -1.17 2.48 -7.96
C PRO A 117 -2.35 1.56 -8.21
N THR A 118 -3.53 1.98 -7.78
CA THR A 118 -4.76 1.19 -7.81
C THR A 118 -5.65 1.66 -8.96
N THR A 119 -6.17 0.70 -9.71
CA THR A 119 -7.13 0.97 -10.79
C THR A 119 -8.54 1.13 -10.23
N ALA A 120 -9.43 1.79 -10.98
CA ALA A 120 -10.87 1.63 -10.83
C ALA A 120 -11.39 0.69 -11.93
N SER A 121 -12.68 0.30 -11.84
CA SER A 121 -13.34 -0.46 -12.91
C SER A 121 -13.29 0.32 -14.22
N CYS A 122 -12.63 -0.25 -15.22
CA CYS A 122 -12.43 0.38 -16.53
C CYS A 122 -12.36 -0.67 -17.65
N SER A 123 -12.26 -0.21 -18.90
CA SER A 123 -12.06 -1.10 -20.04
C SER A 123 -10.67 -1.74 -20.01
N ASN A 124 -10.52 -2.92 -20.62
CA ASN A 124 -9.19 -3.53 -20.79
C ASN A 124 -8.25 -2.62 -21.60
N ALA A 125 -8.75 -1.84 -22.52
CA ALA A 125 -7.93 -0.88 -23.27
C ALA A 125 -7.34 0.20 -22.36
N THR A 126 -8.13 0.75 -21.45
CA THR A 126 -7.68 1.71 -20.43
C THR A 126 -6.65 1.07 -19.50
N LEU A 127 -6.93 -0.14 -19.00
CA LEU A 127 -6.01 -0.88 -18.15
C LEU A 127 -4.67 -1.17 -18.84
N PHE A 128 -4.68 -1.55 -20.12
CA PHE A 128 -3.47 -1.81 -20.89
C PHE A 128 -2.65 -0.54 -21.13
N SER A 129 -3.32 0.59 -21.38
CA SER A 129 -2.66 1.90 -21.46
C SER A 129 -2.00 2.29 -20.13
N LEU A 130 -2.65 2.00 -18.99
CA LEU A 130 -2.10 2.24 -17.67
C LEU A 130 -0.82 1.41 -17.44
N PHE A 131 -0.78 0.15 -17.86
CA PHE A 131 0.44 -0.67 -17.79
C PHE A 131 1.61 -0.06 -18.57
N ASP A 132 1.34 0.46 -19.76
CA ASP A 132 2.37 1.09 -20.60
C ASP A 132 2.84 2.43 -20.01
N THR A 133 1.93 3.19 -19.39
CA THR A 133 2.24 4.44 -18.69
C THR A 133 3.06 4.17 -17.43
N TYR A 134 2.68 3.17 -16.63
CA TYR A 134 3.40 2.74 -15.44
C TYR A 134 4.87 2.41 -15.76
N ARG A 135 5.15 1.63 -16.80
CA ARG A 135 6.54 1.30 -17.21
C ARG A 135 7.39 2.54 -17.51
N LYS A 136 6.75 3.60 -18.05
CA LYS A 136 7.42 4.88 -18.32
C LYS A 136 7.62 5.70 -17.05
N ALA A 137 6.60 5.75 -16.19
CA ALA A 137 6.63 6.50 -14.95
C ALA A 137 7.68 5.98 -13.97
N VAL A 138 7.80 4.64 -13.80
CA VAL A 138 8.83 4.01 -12.96
C VAL A 138 10.24 4.50 -13.32
N LYS A 139 10.54 4.62 -14.63
CA LYS A 139 11.86 5.06 -15.12
C LYS A 139 12.14 6.54 -14.88
N LYS A 140 11.10 7.36 -14.75
CA LYS A 140 11.20 8.82 -14.62
C LYS A 140 11.01 9.29 -13.17
N ASN A 141 10.53 8.43 -12.29
CA ASN A 141 10.28 8.80 -10.90
C ASN A 141 11.58 9.01 -10.12
N THR A 142 11.83 10.23 -9.70
CA THR A 142 13.02 10.62 -8.93
C THR A 142 12.68 11.37 -7.63
N ARG A 143 11.42 11.78 -7.45
CA ARG A 143 10.98 12.65 -6.36
C ARG A 143 9.73 12.14 -5.62
N GLY A 144 8.99 11.22 -6.22
CA GLY A 144 7.79 10.65 -5.65
C GLY A 144 8.03 9.35 -4.88
N ALA A 145 7.02 8.86 -4.19
CA ALA A 145 6.97 7.51 -3.64
C ALA A 145 7.33 6.48 -4.73
N ALA A 146 8.09 5.46 -4.37
CA ALA A 146 8.42 4.39 -5.30
C ALA A 146 7.15 3.60 -5.68
N PHE A 147 7.14 3.01 -6.87
CA PHE A 147 6.05 2.18 -7.35
C PHE A 147 6.35 0.70 -7.05
N GLY A 148 5.48 0.04 -6.26
CA GLY A 148 5.64 -1.36 -5.83
C GLY A 148 5.01 -2.39 -6.76
N GLY A 149 4.37 -1.95 -7.82
CA GLY A 149 3.53 -2.72 -8.72
C GLY A 149 2.14 -2.13 -8.79
N ILE A 150 1.26 -2.72 -9.59
CA ILE A 150 -0.12 -2.26 -9.79
C ILE A 150 -1.06 -3.11 -8.94
N HIS A 151 -1.96 -2.46 -8.25
CA HIS A 151 -3.13 -3.06 -7.63
C HIS A 151 -4.31 -2.94 -8.60
N ILE A 152 -4.79 -4.07 -9.09
CA ILE A 152 -6.03 -4.08 -9.87
C ILE A 152 -7.20 -4.13 -8.88
N GLU A 153 -7.99 -3.07 -8.85
CA GLU A 153 -9.29 -3.05 -8.21
C GLU A 153 -10.34 -2.74 -9.26
N GLY A 154 -11.29 -3.63 -9.42
CA GLY A 154 -12.33 -3.45 -10.43
C GLY A 154 -12.43 -4.58 -11.45
N GLY A 155 -13.44 -4.47 -12.26
CA GLY A 155 -13.87 -5.48 -13.22
C GLY A 155 -14.63 -6.64 -12.58
N TYR A 156 -14.02 -7.41 -11.70
CA TYR A 156 -14.61 -8.62 -11.10
C TYR A 156 -15.20 -8.36 -9.72
N LEU A 157 -16.23 -7.53 -9.66
CA LEU A 157 -16.88 -7.07 -8.43
C LEU A 157 -18.35 -7.52 -8.39
N SER A 158 -18.92 -7.64 -7.18
CA SER A 158 -20.35 -7.81 -7.02
C SER A 158 -21.09 -6.54 -7.43
N MET A 159 -22.08 -6.65 -8.31
CA MET A 159 -22.87 -5.50 -8.74
C MET A 159 -23.60 -4.84 -7.55
N GLU A 160 -24.02 -5.63 -6.56
CA GLU A 160 -24.68 -5.12 -5.35
C GLU A 160 -23.72 -4.30 -4.48
N MET A 161 -22.43 -4.63 -4.52
CA MET A 161 -21.36 -4.01 -3.72
C MET A 161 -20.44 -3.12 -4.56
N LYS A 162 -20.92 -2.60 -5.69
CA LYS A 162 -20.09 -1.79 -6.60
C LYS A 162 -19.62 -0.47 -5.99
N GLY A 163 -20.35 0.10 -5.05
CA GLY A 163 -20.03 1.43 -4.50
C GLY A 163 -19.91 2.49 -5.59
N GLY A 164 -18.80 3.22 -5.62
CA GLY A 164 -18.47 4.22 -6.63
C GLY A 164 -17.90 3.67 -7.95
N GLN A 165 -17.74 2.36 -8.08
CA GLN A 165 -17.22 1.73 -9.30
C GLN A 165 -18.21 1.82 -10.47
N ASP A 166 -17.72 1.98 -11.70
CA ASP A 166 -18.54 2.11 -12.88
C ASP A 166 -19.19 0.77 -13.28
N PRO A 167 -20.53 0.66 -13.24
CA PRO A 167 -21.24 -0.59 -13.52
C PRO A 167 -21.04 -1.11 -14.95
N ARG A 168 -20.66 -0.24 -15.90
CA ARG A 168 -20.40 -0.63 -17.31
C ARG A 168 -19.28 -1.64 -17.44
N TYR A 169 -18.34 -1.67 -16.50
CA TYR A 169 -17.13 -2.51 -16.54
C TYR A 169 -17.15 -3.65 -15.52
N ILE A 170 -18.24 -3.80 -14.75
CA ILE A 170 -18.39 -4.91 -13.80
C ILE A 170 -18.83 -6.17 -14.55
N LYS A 171 -18.10 -7.27 -14.34
CA LYS A 171 -18.29 -8.54 -15.05
C LYS A 171 -17.78 -9.71 -14.21
N ASN A 172 -18.15 -10.93 -14.58
CA ASN A 172 -17.56 -12.12 -14.00
C ASN A 172 -16.17 -12.39 -14.61
N PRO A 173 -15.21 -12.94 -13.84
CA PRO A 173 -13.93 -13.35 -14.38
C PRO A 173 -14.09 -14.53 -15.35
N THR A 174 -13.47 -14.41 -16.52
CA THR A 174 -13.37 -15.50 -17.49
C THR A 174 -11.91 -15.77 -17.83
N PRO A 175 -11.52 -17.03 -18.13
CA PRO A 175 -10.12 -17.36 -18.49
C PRO A 175 -9.59 -16.54 -19.66
N GLU A 176 -10.42 -16.25 -20.64
CA GLU A 176 -10.03 -15.41 -21.77
C GLU A 176 -9.67 -13.99 -21.33
N ASP A 177 -10.51 -13.38 -20.49
CA ASP A 177 -10.36 -11.99 -20.07
C ASP A 177 -9.17 -11.81 -19.12
N TYR A 178 -9.12 -12.58 -18.01
CA TYR A 178 -8.03 -12.40 -17.06
C TYR A 178 -6.66 -12.84 -17.61
N ASN A 179 -6.61 -13.84 -18.50
CA ASN A 179 -5.34 -14.21 -19.14
C ASN A 179 -4.84 -13.12 -20.10
N ALA A 180 -5.72 -12.39 -20.79
CA ALA A 180 -5.33 -11.23 -21.58
C ALA A 180 -4.73 -10.12 -20.70
N ILE A 181 -5.35 -9.86 -19.54
CA ILE A 181 -4.84 -8.89 -18.56
C ILE A 181 -3.47 -9.33 -18.03
N LEU A 182 -3.36 -10.58 -17.59
CA LEU A 182 -2.11 -11.15 -17.07
C LEU A 182 -0.99 -11.20 -18.10
N ALA A 183 -1.32 -11.47 -19.36
CA ALA A 183 -0.33 -11.45 -20.45
C ALA A 183 0.22 -10.04 -20.72
N LYS A 184 -0.63 -9.01 -20.65
CA LYS A 184 -0.22 -7.61 -20.88
C LYS A 184 0.46 -6.99 -19.67
N GLY A 185 -0.07 -7.24 -18.45
CA GLY A 185 0.44 -6.70 -17.19
C GLY A 185 1.74 -7.39 -16.75
N GLY A 186 1.79 -8.72 -16.84
CA GLY A 186 2.95 -9.50 -16.41
C GLY A 186 3.33 -9.21 -14.97
N ASP A 187 4.61 -8.99 -14.73
CA ASP A 187 5.19 -8.72 -13.39
C ASP A 187 4.79 -7.36 -12.79
N LEU A 188 4.04 -6.54 -13.52
CA LEU A 188 3.55 -5.27 -12.99
C LEU A 188 2.39 -5.49 -12.01
N ILE A 189 1.62 -6.56 -12.18
CA ILE A 189 0.45 -6.83 -11.34
C ILE A 189 0.94 -7.44 -10.03
N ALA A 190 0.96 -6.63 -8.99
CA ALA A 190 1.39 -7.08 -7.65
C ALA A 190 0.22 -7.55 -6.79
N ARG A 191 -0.97 -7.01 -7.05
CA ARG A 191 -2.15 -7.23 -6.23
C ARG A 191 -3.43 -7.17 -7.06
N TRP A 192 -4.46 -7.96 -6.64
CA TRP A 192 -5.78 -7.94 -7.27
C TRP A 192 -6.90 -8.06 -6.24
N THR A 193 -7.82 -7.11 -6.26
CA THR A 193 -9.06 -7.13 -5.48
C THR A 193 -10.22 -7.60 -6.35
N PHE A 194 -10.97 -8.59 -5.87
CA PHE A 194 -12.18 -9.08 -6.54
C PHE A 194 -13.13 -9.79 -5.58
N ALA A 195 -14.35 -10.02 -6.03
CA ALA A 195 -15.41 -10.71 -5.30
C ALA A 195 -15.28 -12.24 -5.49
N PRO A 196 -15.00 -13.00 -4.41
CA PRO A 196 -14.74 -14.44 -4.52
C PRO A 196 -15.98 -15.27 -4.89
N GLU A 197 -17.17 -14.79 -4.61
CA GLU A 197 -18.44 -15.50 -4.89
C GLU A 197 -18.85 -15.47 -6.37
N LEU A 198 -18.15 -14.71 -7.21
CA LEU A 198 -18.52 -14.61 -8.63
C LEU A 198 -18.18 -15.90 -9.39
N PRO A 199 -19.05 -16.31 -10.34
CA PRO A 199 -18.74 -17.43 -11.22
C PRO A 199 -17.38 -17.23 -11.92
N GLY A 200 -16.47 -18.20 -11.79
CA GLY A 200 -15.14 -18.16 -12.36
C GLY A 200 -14.03 -17.64 -11.43
N SER A 201 -14.37 -17.11 -10.24
CA SER A 201 -13.38 -16.63 -9.27
C SER A 201 -12.45 -17.74 -8.77
N ASP A 202 -12.92 -18.97 -8.58
CA ASP A 202 -12.06 -20.08 -8.18
C ASP A 202 -10.91 -20.34 -9.16
N ALA A 203 -11.20 -20.27 -10.46
CA ALA A 203 -10.18 -20.43 -11.49
C ALA A 203 -9.19 -19.27 -11.51
N LEU A 204 -9.68 -18.05 -11.27
CA LEU A 204 -8.83 -16.86 -11.15
C LEU A 204 -7.92 -16.96 -9.91
N ILE A 205 -8.45 -17.37 -8.74
CA ILE A 205 -7.66 -17.56 -7.52
C ILE A 205 -6.49 -18.52 -7.80
N GLY A 206 -6.76 -19.67 -8.43
CA GLY A 206 -5.73 -20.64 -8.79
C GLY A 206 -4.66 -20.09 -9.72
N GLU A 207 -5.04 -19.23 -10.69
CA GLU A 207 -4.10 -18.58 -11.61
C GLU A 207 -3.24 -17.54 -10.91
N LEU A 208 -3.83 -16.69 -10.07
CA LEU A 208 -3.11 -15.64 -9.34
C LEU A 208 -2.18 -16.23 -8.28
N ALA A 209 -2.61 -17.28 -7.57
CA ALA A 209 -1.77 -17.98 -6.59
C ALA A 209 -0.50 -18.56 -7.24
N ARG A 210 -0.61 -19.17 -8.43
CA ARG A 210 0.55 -19.70 -9.17
C ARG A 210 1.55 -18.62 -9.59
N ARG A 211 1.09 -17.38 -9.72
CA ARG A 211 1.93 -16.21 -10.08
C ARG A 211 2.45 -15.45 -8.86
N GLY A 212 2.04 -15.80 -7.66
CA GLY A 212 2.41 -15.08 -6.44
C GLY A 212 1.80 -13.67 -6.36
N ILE A 213 0.69 -13.42 -7.07
CA ILE A 213 -0.03 -12.15 -7.00
C ILE A 213 -0.88 -12.14 -5.72
N GLN A 214 -0.71 -11.10 -4.89
CA GLN A 214 -1.49 -10.95 -3.68
C GLN A 214 -2.97 -10.72 -4.02
N MET A 215 -3.86 -11.49 -3.37
CA MET A 215 -5.30 -11.45 -3.62
C MET A 215 -6.06 -10.91 -2.43
N SER A 216 -7.06 -10.06 -2.69
CA SER A 216 -7.89 -9.44 -1.67
C SER A 216 -9.38 -9.56 -2.00
N MET A 217 -10.19 -9.91 -1.01
CA MET A 217 -11.65 -9.90 -1.11
C MET A 217 -12.14 -8.45 -0.99
N GLY A 218 -12.89 -7.96 -1.95
CA GLY A 218 -13.46 -6.62 -1.90
C GLY A 218 -14.60 -6.44 -2.87
N HIS A 219 -15.45 -5.45 -2.61
CA HIS A 219 -16.68 -5.22 -3.37
C HIS A 219 -17.48 -6.52 -3.55
N THR A 220 -17.74 -7.19 -2.43
CA THR A 220 -18.19 -8.59 -2.39
C THR A 220 -19.44 -8.77 -1.56
N SER A 221 -20.38 -9.59 -2.07
CA SER A 221 -21.56 -10.07 -1.38
C SER A 221 -21.37 -11.48 -0.78
N ALA A 222 -20.13 -11.99 -0.78
CA ALA A 222 -19.81 -13.34 -0.31
C ALA A 222 -20.33 -13.58 1.11
N LEU A 223 -20.85 -14.76 1.34
CA LEU A 223 -21.16 -15.26 2.67
C LEU A 223 -19.89 -15.77 3.35
N TYR A 224 -19.99 -16.03 4.65
CA TYR A 224 -18.87 -16.49 5.46
C TYR A 224 -18.16 -17.71 4.89
N ASP A 225 -18.92 -18.75 4.48
CA ASP A 225 -18.34 -20.00 3.97
C ASP A 225 -17.62 -19.78 2.62
N GLU A 226 -18.10 -18.86 1.79
CA GLU A 226 -17.44 -18.46 0.53
C GLU A 226 -16.13 -17.69 0.83
N ALA A 227 -16.15 -16.80 1.84
CA ALA A 227 -14.94 -16.10 2.29
C ALA A 227 -13.90 -17.05 2.90
N VAL A 228 -14.32 -18.06 3.68
CA VAL A 228 -13.43 -19.10 4.22
C VAL A 228 -12.81 -19.91 3.07
N SER A 229 -13.62 -20.34 2.11
CA SER A 229 -13.12 -21.09 0.94
C SER A 229 -12.09 -20.29 0.14
N ALA A 230 -12.34 -18.98 -0.06
CA ALA A 230 -11.42 -18.09 -0.74
C ALA A 230 -10.11 -17.87 0.06
N TYR A 231 -10.20 -17.76 1.39
CA TYR A 231 -9.03 -17.70 2.27
C TYR A 231 -8.18 -18.97 2.19
N ASP A 232 -8.81 -20.13 2.28
CA ASP A 232 -8.13 -21.43 2.18
C ASP A 232 -7.48 -21.63 0.80
N ALA A 233 -8.05 -21.03 -0.24
CA ALA A 233 -7.49 -21.01 -1.59
C ALA A 233 -6.38 -19.97 -1.81
N GLY A 234 -6.09 -19.09 -0.83
CA GLY A 234 -4.95 -18.18 -0.85
C GLY A 234 -5.25 -16.68 -0.88
N MET A 235 -6.53 -16.26 -0.82
CA MET A 235 -6.85 -14.84 -0.63
C MET A 235 -6.49 -14.41 0.80
N SER A 236 -5.60 -13.45 0.97
CA SER A 236 -4.98 -13.16 2.27
C SER A 236 -5.40 -11.85 2.91
N SER A 237 -6.25 -11.06 2.26
CA SER A 237 -6.74 -9.79 2.81
C SER A 237 -8.18 -9.47 2.41
N ILE A 238 -8.78 -8.52 3.14
CA ILE A 238 -10.05 -7.88 2.79
C ILE A 238 -9.77 -6.41 2.49
N THR A 239 -10.20 -5.97 1.33
CA THR A 239 -10.04 -4.60 0.83
C THR A 239 -10.99 -3.67 1.59
N HIS A 240 -10.52 -2.48 1.99
CA HIS A 240 -11.24 -1.40 2.69
C HIS A 240 -12.40 -1.92 3.57
N PHE A 241 -12.01 -2.68 4.60
CA PHE A 241 -12.89 -3.42 5.52
C PHE A 241 -14.10 -2.58 5.97
N TYR A 242 -15.27 -3.14 5.91
CA TYR A 242 -16.61 -2.54 6.01
C TYR A 242 -17.12 -1.86 4.75
N SER A 243 -16.30 -1.16 3.98
CA SER A 243 -16.75 -0.52 2.74
C SER A 243 -17.01 -1.59 1.68
N MET A 244 -18.24 -1.63 1.15
CA MET A 244 -18.62 -2.57 0.09
C MET A 244 -18.24 -4.03 0.39
N CYS A 245 -18.37 -4.45 1.67
CA CYS A 245 -18.17 -5.80 2.17
C CYS A 245 -19.45 -6.30 2.83
N SER A 246 -19.85 -7.54 2.54
CA SER A 246 -21.00 -8.18 3.19
C SER A 246 -20.76 -8.37 4.68
N GLY A 247 -21.76 -8.07 5.47
CA GLY A 247 -21.82 -8.41 6.89
C GLY A 247 -23.03 -9.31 7.17
N VAL A 248 -23.51 -9.32 8.42
CA VAL A 248 -24.67 -10.11 8.81
C VAL A 248 -25.90 -9.76 7.97
N THR A 249 -26.38 -10.71 7.19
CA THR A 249 -27.60 -10.61 6.39
C THR A 249 -28.70 -11.49 6.94
N ARG A 250 -29.94 -11.29 6.46
CA ARG A 250 -31.09 -12.12 6.84
C ARG A 250 -31.78 -12.66 5.57
N ARG A 251 -31.89 -13.99 5.46
CA ARG A 251 -32.62 -14.67 4.38
C ARG A 251 -33.60 -15.66 5.01
N ASN A 252 -34.87 -15.57 4.68
CA ASN A 252 -35.92 -16.47 5.24
C ASN A 252 -35.86 -16.56 6.79
N ALA A 253 -35.75 -15.43 7.47
CA ALA A 253 -35.59 -15.27 8.92
C ALA A 253 -34.25 -15.76 9.50
N LEU A 254 -33.47 -16.56 8.81
CA LEU A 254 -32.14 -17.03 9.24
C LEU A 254 -31.09 -15.92 9.05
N ARG A 255 -30.12 -15.89 9.97
CA ARG A 255 -28.97 -14.99 9.84
C ARG A 255 -27.82 -15.70 9.16
N TYR A 256 -27.13 -14.96 8.29
CA TYR A 256 -25.92 -15.40 7.62
C TYR A 256 -24.82 -14.38 7.92
N ALA A 257 -23.66 -14.86 8.32
CA ALA A 257 -22.44 -14.08 8.42
C ALA A 257 -21.87 -13.79 7.02
N GLY A 258 -21.12 -12.73 6.89
CA GLY A 258 -20.47 -12.33 5.64
C GLY A 258 -18.96 -12.22 5.78
N VAL A 259 -18.37 -11.45 4.87
CA VAL A 259 -16.93 -11.20 4.80
C VAL A 259 -16.43 -10.43 6.05
N ILE A 260 -17.26 -9.56 6.63
CA ILE A 260 -16.91 -8.84 7.86
C ILE A 260 -16.65 -9.82 9.00
N GLU A 261 -17.54 -10.79 9.20
CA GLU A 261 -17.38 -11.80 10.26
C GLU A 261 -16.19 -12.72 9.96
N ALA A 262 -15.96 -13.08 8.69
CA ALA A 262 -14.76 -13.81 8.30
C ALA A 262 -13.47 -13.03 8.62
N GLY A 263 -13.45 -11.73 8.35
CA GLY A 263 -12.34 -10.85 8.71
C GLY A 263 -12.00 -10.88 10.19
N TYR A 264 -12.99 -10.97 11.06
CA TYR A 264 -12.77 -11.07 12.50
C TYR A 264 -12.38 -12.47 12.98
N LEU A 265 -12.91 -13.52 12.38
CA LEU A 265 -12.75 -14.90 12.87
C LEU A 265 -11.51 -15.59 12.30
N LEU A 266 -11.03 -15.18 11.14
CA LEU A 266 -9.83 -15.75 10.51
C LEU A 266 -8.59 -14.97 10.96
N ASP A 267 -7.85 -15.48 11.94
CA ASP A 267 -6.71 -14.83 12.56
C ASP A 267 -5.60 -14.47 11.55
N GLY A 268 -5.41 -15.29 10.51
CA GLY A 268 -4.41 -15.09 9.48
C GLY A 268 -4.77 -14.00 8.46
N LEU A 269 -6.05 -13.66 8.34
CA LEU A 269 -6.55 -12.74 7.32
C LEU A 269 -6.25 -11.27 7.67
N TYR A 270 -5.63 -10.55 6.77
CA TYR A 270 -5.43 -9.10 6.92
C TYR A 270 -6.71 -8.34 6.60
N VAL A 271 -6.90 -7.21 7.24
CA VAL A 271 -7.99 -6.27 6.94
C VAL A 271 -7.42 -4.89 6.63
N GLU A 272 -7.79 -4.34 5.49
CA GLU A 272 -7.45 -2.95 5.18
C GLU A 272 -8.41 -1.99 5.88
N THR A 273 -7.87 -0.89 6.34
CA THR A 273 -8.66 0.16 6.98
C THR A 273 -8.37 1.50 6.33
N ILE A 274 -9.38 2.16 5.79
CA ILE A 274 -9.27 3.56 5.36
C ILE A 274 -9.09 4.41 6.62
N GLY A 275 -7.89 4.94 6.80
CA GLY A 275 -7.49 5.56 8.05
C GLY A 275 -7.86 7.04 8.18
N ASP A 276 -8.84 7.53 7.44
CA ASP A 276 -9.27 8.94 7.49
C ASP A 276 -10.09 9.30 8.75
N GLY A 277 -10.57 8.29 9.47
CA GLY A 277 -11.40 8.43 10.67
C GLY A 277 -12.82 8.87 10.36
N ILE A 278 -13.27 8.76 9.10
CA ILE A 278 -14.60 9.11 8.59
C ILE A 278 -15.27 7.86 8.00
N HIS A 279 -14.62 7.15 7.08
CA HIS A 279 -15.09 5.86 6.55
C HIS A 279 -15.30 4.85 7.69
N LEU A 280 -14.37 4.84 8.64
CA LEU A 280 -14.45 4.06 9.87
C LEU A 280 -14.56 5.03 11.06
N PRO A 281 -15.77 5.32 11.56
CA PRO A 281 -15.93 6.11 12.79
C PRO A 281 -15.23 5.42 13.96
N GLU A 282 -14.84 6.21 14.96
CA GLU A 282 -14.00 5.75 16.08
C GLU A 282 -14.45 4.40 16.70
N PRO A 283 -15.74 4.15 16.97
CA PRO A 283 -16.16 2.88 17.55
C PRO A 283 -15.84 1.66 16.66
N LEU A 284 -15.98 1.80 15.33
CA LEU A 284 -15.64 0.72 14.40
C LEU A 284 -14.12 0.54 14.30
N LEU A 285 -13.35 1.61 14.19
CA LEU A 285 -11.89 1.52 14.15
C LEU A 285 -11.34 0.87 15.44
N ARG A 286 -11.90 1.22 16.60
CA ARG A 286 -11.56 0.59 17.89
C ARG A 286 -11.95 -0.88 17.97
N LEU A 287 -13.08 -1.27 17.38
CA LEU A 287 -13.49 -2.67 17.33
C LEU A 287 -12.50 -3.48 16.50
N ILE A 288 -12.15 -2.99 15.30
CA ILE A 288 -11.16 -3.63 14.43
C ILE A 288 -9.83 -3.75 15.16
N TRP A 289 -9.37 -2.64 15.76
CA TRP A 289 -8.12 -2.60 16.53
C TRP A 289 -8.09 -3.65 17.65
N LYS A 290 -9.16 -3.71 18.45
CA LYS A 290 -9.28 -4.65 19.56
C LYS A 290 -9.23 -6.12 19.13
N VAL A 291 -9.79 -6.45 17.97
CA VAL A 291 -9.89 -7.85 17.53
C VAL A 291 -8.69 -8.28 16.70
N LYS A 292 -8.23 -7.44 15.77
CA LYS A 292 -7.17 -7.79 14.82
C LYS A 292 -5.76 -7.42 15.28
N GLY A 293 -5.64 -6.35 16.06
CA GLY A 293 -4.33 -5.81 16.46
C GLY A 293 -3.47 -5.31 15.29
N PRO A 294 -2.30 -4.72 15.58
CA PRO A 294 -1.46 -4.09 14.55
C PRO A 294 -0.90 -5.08 13.52
N ASP A 295 -0.77 -6.36 13.87
CA ASP A 295 -0.16 -7.37 12.98
C ASP A 295 -1.05 -7.78 11.80
N ARG A 296 -2.36 -7.54 11.88
CA ARG A 296 -3.34 -7.95 10.85
C ARG A 296 -4.16 -6.79 10.31
N ILE A 297 -3.84 -5.58 10.71
CA ILE A 297 -4.41 -4.37 10.12
C ILE A 297 -3.41 -3.78 9.14
N VAL A 298 -3.88 -3.42 7.97
CA VAL A 298 -3.16 -2.65 6.95
C VAL A 298 -3.87 -1.31 6.80
N GLY A 299 -3.22 -0.25 7.28
CA GLY A 299 -3.71 1.11 7.09
C GLY A 299 -3.49 1.56 5.65
N ILE A 300 -4.56 1.94 4.98
CA ILE A 300 -4.54 2.43 3.61
C ILE A 300 -5.10 3.85 3.54
N THR A 301 -4.77 4.55 2.48
CA THR A 301 -5.39 5.85 2.22
C THR A 301 -6.68 5.71 1.43
N ASP A 302 -6.74 4.80 0.47
CA ASP A 302 -7.78 4.77 -0.57
C ASP A 302 -7.94 6.17 -1.20
N ALA A 303 -6.81 6.87 -1.32
CA ALA A 303 -6.75 8.26 -1.75
C ALA A 303 -7.12 8.37 -3.22
N MET A 304 -8.08 9.25 -3.50
CA MET A 304 -8.41 9.64 -4.86
C MET A 304 -7.69 10.95 -5.23
N ARG A 305 -7.86 11.43 -6.46
CA ARG A 305 -7.27 12.68 -6.98
C ARG A 305 -7.32 13.87 -6.01
N GLY A 306 -8.38 13.96 -5.18
CA GLY A 306 -8.60 15.05 -4.24
C GLY A 306 -7.71 15.04 -3.00
N ALA A 307 -6.96 13.97 -2.73
CA ALA A 307 -6.05 13.93 -1.59
C ALA A 307 -4.95 14.98 -1.74
N GLY A 308 -4.72 15.75 -0.67
CA GLY A 308 -3.80 16.89 -0.70
C GLY A 308 -4.34 18.15 -1.40
N MET A 309 -5.59 18.14 -1.85
CA MET A 309 -6.26 19.28 -2.49
C MET A 309 -7.24 19.96 -1.50
N PRO A 310 -7.56 21.25 -1.73
CA PRO A 310 -8.58 21.95 -0.95
C PRO A 310 -9.98 21.37 -1.21
N ASP A 311 -10.91 21.68 -0.30
CA ASP A 311 -12.34 21.37 -0.48
C ASP A 311 -12.90 21.97 -1.78
N GLY A 312 -13.83 21.26 -2.41
CA GLY A 312 -14.45 21.70 -3.66
C GLY A 312 -14.77 20.56 -4.63
N PRO A 313 -15.22 20.90 -5.84
CA PRO A 313 -15.53 19.92 -6.89
C PRO A 313 -14.30 19.12 -7.29
N THR A 314 -14.49 17.82 -7.53
CA THR A 314 -13.45 16.89 -7.99
C THR A 314 -14.05 15.79 -8.85
N VAL A 315 -13.26 14.82 -9.28
CA VAL A 315 -13.67 13.66 -10.08
C VAL A 315 -13.04 12.41 -9.50
N LEU A 316 -13.82 11.35 -9.34
CA LEU A 316 -13.32 10.01 -9.03
C LEU A 316 -12.99 9.29 -10.35
N GLY A 317 -11.77 8.78 -10.47
CA GLY A 317 -11.27 8.16 -11.70
C GLY A 317 -10.71 9.17 -12.70
N SER A 318 -10.70 8.81 -14.00
CA SER A 318 -10.13 9.66 -15.06
C SER A 318 -10.78 11.03 -15.13
N ILE A 319 -9.98 12.06 -15.41
CA ILE A 319 -10.48 13.43 -15.56
C ILE A 319 -11.46 13.59 -16.71
N ASP A 320 -11.36 12.72 -17.75
CA ASP A 320 -12.14 12.85 -18.98
C ASP A 320 -13.54 12.22 -18.86
N ASP A 321 -13.70 11.12 -18.12
CA ASP A 321 -14.92 10.33 -18.05
C ASP A 321 -15.26 9.76 -16.66
N GLY A 322 -14.57 10.22 -15.63
CA GLY A 322 -14.77 9.82 -14.24
C GLY A 322 -16.08 10.35 -13.64
N VAL A 323 -16.40 9.89 -12.45
CA VAL A 323 -17.62 10.25 -11.73
C VAL A 323 -17.42 11.56 -10.99
N PRO A 324 -18.28 12.60 -11.20
CA PRO A 324 -18.23 13.83 -10.43
C PRO A 324 -18.32 13.58 -8.92
N ALA A 325 -17.50 14.27 -8.16
CA ALA A 325 -17.44 14.19 -6.71
C ALA A 325 -17.23 15.58 -6.09
N ILE A 326 -17.36 15.68 -4.78
CA ILE A 326 -17.06 16.89 -4.02
C ILE A 326 -16.25 16.53 -2.77
N ILE A 327 -15.20 17.30 -2.51
CA ILE A 327 -14.44 17.23 -1.28
C ILE A 327 -15.10 18.18 -0.28
N GLU A 328 -15.57 17.62 0.83
CA GLU A 328 -16.13 18.37 1.95
C GLU A 328 -16.00 17.54 3.24
N ASP A 329 -15.92 18.19 4.39
CA ASP A 329 -15.81 17.51 5.69
C ASP A 329 -14.62 16.55 5.78
N GLY A 330 -13.56 16.79 4.98
CA GLY A 330 -12.35 15.96 4.96
C GLY A 330 -12.48 14.61 4.27
N VAL A 331 -13.49 14.43 3.41
CA VAL A 331 -13.72 13.21 2.61
C VAL A 331 -14.34 13.59 1.26
N ALA A 332 -14.17 12.71 0.25
CA ALA A 332 -14.87 12.87 -1.03
C ALA A 332 -16.22 12.16 -1.01
N LYS A 333 -17.24 12.79 -1.57
CA LYS A 333 -18.62 12.30 -1.64
C LYS A 333 -19.17 12.44 -3.06
N LEU A 334 -20.14 11.60 -3.42
CA LEU A 334 -20.97 11.88 -4.60
C LEU A 334 -21.74 13.17 -4.42
N PRO A 335 -22.10 13.92 -5.49
CA PRO A 335 -22.79 15.19 -5.38
C PRO A 335 -24.14 15.14 -4.64
N ASP A 336 -24.82 14.00 -4.69
CA ASP A 336 -26.09 13.75 -3.97
C ASP A 336 -25.89 13.26 -2.52
N ARG A 337 -24.63 13.07 -2.06
CA ARG A 337 -24.23 12.57 -0.74
C ARG A 337 -24.74 11.15 -0.43
N SER A 338 -25.13 10.39 -1.43
CA SER A 338 -25.61 9.02 -1.26
C SER A 338 -24.49 8.03 -0.92
N SER A 339 -23.23 8.36 -1.26
CA SER A 339 -22.07 7.50 -1.02
C SER A 339 -20.77 8.33 -0.92
N PHE A 340 -19.76 7.78 -0.28
CA PHE A 340 -18.39 8.23 -0.45
C PHE A 340 -17.91 7.96 -1.88
N ALA A 341 -16.97 8.77 -2.33
CA ALA A 341 -16.35 8.71 -3.64
C ALA A 341 -14.82 8.58 -3.49
N GLY A 342 -14.38 7.54 -2.77
CA GLY A 342 -13.00 7.38 -2.32
C GLY A 342 -12.66 8.32 -1.15
N SER A 343 -11.39 8.37 -0.79
CA SER A 343 -10.89 9.13 0.34
C SER A 343 -9.98 10.28 -0.13
N VAL A 344 -9.82 11.29 0.73
CA VAL A 344 -8.78 12.32 0.61
C VAL A 344 -7.73 12.18 1.72
N CYS A 345 -7.62 10.98 2.27
CA CYS A 345 -6.68 10.64 3.33
C CYS A 345 -5.24 10.63 2.82
N THR A 346 -4.32 10.97 3.71
CA THR A 346 -2.89 10.82 3.52
C THR A 346 -2.32 9.87 4.57
N THR A 347 -1.18 9.23 4.32
CA THR A 347 -0.69 8.17 5.21
C THR A 347 -0.31 8.70 6.60
N ASP A 348 0.19 9.91 6.72
CA ASP A 348 0.42 10.57 8.02
C ASP A 348 -0.91 10.78 8.80
N ARG A 349 -2.03 11.06 8.09
CA ARG A 349 -3.37 11.12 8.70
C ARG A 349 -3.82 9.74 9.19
N VAL A 350 -3.50 8.67 8.46
CA VAL A 350 -3.75 7.29 8.94
C VAL A 350 -3.08 7.07 10.29
N VAL A 351 -1.78 7.36 10.42
CA VAL A 351 -1.03 7.20 11.67
C VAL A 351 -1.67 8.03 12.79
N ARG A 352 -1.98 9.32 12.53
CA ARG A 352 -2.66 10.18 13.52
C ARG A 352 -3.99 9.61 13.98
N SER A 353 -4.79 9.05 13.07
CA SER A 353 -6.09 8.47 13.40
C SER A 353 -5.95 7.28 14.34
N TYR A 354 -4.96 6.41 14.12
CA TYR A 354 -4.71 5.29 15.01
C TYR A 354 -4.29 5.73 16.41
N VAL A 355 -3.32 6.64 16.53
CA VAL A 355 -2.89 7.17 17.82
C VAL A 355 -4.05 7.82 18.58
N THR A 356 -4.84 8.64 17.91
CA THR A 356 -5.86 9.48 18.57
C THR A 356 -7.18 8.75 18.82
N LYS A 357 -7.56 7.79 17.97
CA LYS A 357 -8.89 7.17 18.02
C LYS A 357 -8.88 5.74 18.61
N THR A 358 -7.78 5.00 18.51
CA THR A 358 -7.74 3.61 18.99
C THR A 358 -7.00 3.45 20.32
N GLY A 359 -6.17 4.42 20.69
CA GLY A 359 -5.25 4.32 21.81
C GLY A 359 -4.00 3.51 21.49
N ALA A 360 -3.71 3.27 20.21
CA ALA A 360 -2.46 2.67 19.76
C ALA A 360 -1.26 3.51 20.19
N SER A 361 -0.19 2.86 20.65
CA SER A 361 1.10 3.52 20.80
C SER A 361 1.64 3.96 19.42
N LEU A 362 2.56 4.93 19.39
CA LEU A 362 3.15 5.39 18.13
C LEU A 362 3.80 4.25 17.34
N PRO A 363 4.59 3.32 17.93
CA PRO A 363 5.12 2.16 17.21
C PRO A 363 4.03 1.30 16.55
N GLU A 364 2.94 1.02 17.24
CA GLU A 364 1.84 0.22 16.72
C GLU A 364 1.09 0.96 15.59
N ALA A 365 0.85 2.26 15.74
CA ALA A 365 0.21 3.08 14.70
C ALA A 365 1.09 3.20 13.44
N VAL A 366 2.42 3.27 13.60
CA VAL A 366 3.37 3.24 12.49
C VAL A 366 3.39 1.85 11.84
N GLN A 367 3.28 0.79 12.63
CA GLN A 367 3.32 -0.59 12.12
C GLN A 367 2.21 -0.85 11.08
N VAL A 368 0.99 -0.34 11.29
CA VAL A 368 -0.13 -0.59 10.37
C VAL A 368 0.07 0.00 8.97
N VAL A 369 0.96 0.98 8.81
CA VAL A 369 1.32 1.59 7.53
C VAL A 369 2.76 1.26 7.09
N THR A 370 3.46 0.35 7.76
CA THR A 370 4.85 0.00 7.44
C THR A 370 5.06 -1.51 7.42
N LEU A 371 5.21 -2.16 8.57
CA LEU A 371 5.55 -3.58 8.66
C LEU A 371 4.37 -4.47 8.28
N SER A 372 3.14 -4.10 8.62
CA SER A 372 1.95 -4.89 8.27
C SER A 372 1.69 -4.93 6.76
N PRO A 373 1.66 -3.80 6.01
CA PRO A 373 1.61 -3.85 4.56
C PRO A 373 2.85 -4.51 3.93
N ALA A 374 4.04 -4.35 4.51
CA ALA A 374 5.24 -5.03 4.01
C ALA A 374 5.11 -6.55 4.10
N ARG A 375 4.56 -7.08 5.20
CA ARG A 375 4.29 -8.52 5.37
C ARG A 375 3.21 -9.01 4.43
N LEU A 376 2.11 -8.25 4.26
CA LEU A 376 1.05 -8.59 3.31
C LEU A 376 1.59 -8.73 1.89
N MET A 377 2.51 -7.83 1.50
CA MET A 377 3.10 -7.82 0.15
C MET A 377 4.39 -8.64 0.03
N HIS A 378 4.80 -9.38 1.08
CA HIS A 378 5.99 -10.23 1.12
C HIS A 378 7.29 -9.49 0.79
N ILE A 379 7.44 -8.26 1.30
CA ILE A 379 8.64 -7.41 1.14
C ILE A 379 9.24 -7.00 2.49
N ASP A 380 8.84 -7.64 3.57
CA ASP A 380 9.29 -7.31 4.93
C ASP A 380 10.73 -7.73 5.23
N ASP A 381 11.36 -8.51 4.35
CA ASP A 381 12.80 -8.74 4.32
C ASP A 381 13.60 -7.46 4.00
N ARG A 382 13.00 -6.56 3.22
CA ARG A 382 13.65 -5.33 2.74
C ARG A 382 13.07 -4.04 3.30
N LYS A 383 11.78 -4.01 3.65
CA LYS A 383 11.04 -2.78 3.99
C LYS A 383 10.29 -2.92 5.32
N GLY A 384 9.62 -1.85 5.77
CA GLY A 384 8.69 -1.87 6.87
C GLY A 384 9.28 -1.74 8.27
N SER A 385 10.61 -1.67 8.43
CA SER A 385 11.25 -1.37 9.73
C SER A 385 12.61 -0.73 9.57
N VAL A 386 13.03 0.09 10.56
CA VAL A 386 14.38 0.68 10.62
C VAL A 386 15.31 -0.37 11.22
N THR A 387 15.74 -1.33 10.40
CA THR A 387 16.57 -2.48 10.81
C THR A 387 17.76 -2.61 9.88
N PRO A 388 18.99 -2.91 10.39
CA PRO A 388 20.16 -3.12 9.55
C PRO A 388 19.92 -4.15 8.44
N GLY A 389 20.41 -3.84 7.24
CA GLY A 389 20.22 -4.65 6.02
C GLY A 389 19.02 -4.27 5.17
N LYS A 390 18.01 -3.57 5.72
CA LYS A 390 16.84 -3.10 4.97
C LYS A 390 17.13 -1.84 4.17
N ASP A 391 16.27 -1.56 3.20
CA ASP A 391 16.32 -0.35 2.41
C ASP A 391 16.18 0.88 3.33
N ALA A 392 16.96 1.92 3.07
CA ALA A 392 16.91 3.16 3.84
C ALA A 392 15.74 4.04 3.37
N ASP A 393 14.51 3.53 3.57
CA ASP A 393 13.27 4.24 3.40
C ASP A 393 12.86 4.76 4.78
N ILE A 394 12.98 6.07 5.00
CA ILE A 394 12.86 6.69 6.31
C ILE A 394 12.04 7.96 6.20
N VAL A 395 11.17 8.19 7.17
CA VAL A 395 10.44 9.45 7.34
C VAL A 395 10.83 10.11 8.65
N LEU A 396 11.00 11.44 8.61
CA LEU A 396 11.11 12.26 9.81
C LEU A 396 9.83 13.06 9.99
N PHE A 397 9.30 13.07 11.23
CA PHE A 397 8.11 13.84 11.57
C PHE A 397 8.16 14.35 13.02
N ASP A 398 7.38 15.37 13.30
CA ASP A 398 7.26 15.96 14.62
C ASP A 398 6.27 15.17 15.52
N LYS A 399 6.06 15.66 16.76
CA LYS A 399 5.13 15.04 17.73
C LYS A 399 3.67 14.99 17.26
N ASP A 400 3.29 15.85 16.31
CA ASP A 400 1.94 15.94 15.75
C ASP A 400 1.84 15.14 14.43
N ILE A 401 2.91 14.37 14.11
CA ILE A 401 3.03 13.53 12.92
C ILE A 401 2.99 14.37 11.63
N ASN A 402 3.52 15.58 11.65
CA ASN A 402 3.74 16.38 10.46
C ASN A 402 5.07 15.96 9.82
N ILE A 403 5.01 15.48 8.59
CA ILE A 403 6.21 15.02 7.86
C ILE A 403 7.13 16.20 7.59
N THR A 404 8.41 16.02 7.91
CA THR A 404 9.46 17.05 7.66
C THR A 404 10.51 16.57 6.68
N LEU A 405 10.65 15.25 6.50
CA LEU A 405 11.56 14.66 5.52
C LEU A 405 11.06 13.27 5.13
N THR A 406 11.17 12.96 3.83
CA THR A 406 10.98 11.62 3.30
C THR A 406 12.23 11.20 2.52
N MET A 407 12.76 10.04 2.85
CA MET A 407 13.94 9.43 2.23
C MET A 407 13.56 8.08 1.63
N ILE A 408 14.01 7.82 0.41
CA ILE A 408 13.80 6.56 -0.31
C ILE A 408 15.14 6.03 -0.79
N GLY A 409 15.50 4.81 -0.38
CA GLY A 409 16.78 4.20 -0.75
C GLY A 409 17.98 5.10 -0.39
N GLY A 410 17.95 5.77 0.75
CA GLY A 410 19.01 6.67 1.22
C GLY A 410 19.03 8.05 0.55
N LYS A 411 18.08 8.37 -0.33
CA LYS A 411 17.98 9.68 -1.01
C LYS A 411 16.80 10.47 -0.47
N VAL A 412 17.01 11.71 -0.10
CA VAL A 412 15.94 12.62 0.30
C VAL A 412 15.13 13.01 -0.93
N VAL A 413 13.84 12.66 -0.94
CA VAL A 413 12.88 12.99 -2.02
C VAL A 413 11.98 14.16 -1.63
N PHE A 414 11.78 14.38 -0.33
CA PHE A 414 11.02 15.51 0.21
C PHE A 414 11.67 16.05 1.48
N ARG A 415 11.71 17.36 1.61
CA ARG A 415 12.12 18.08 2.83
C ARG A 415 11.30 19.38 2.92
N LYS A 416 10.66 19.58 4.08
CA LYS A 416 9.92 20.81 4.41
C LYS A 416 10.87 21.89 4.90
#